data_e5ee395e6ddd6555247dff2e65f2c53e
#
_entry.id   e5ee395e6ddd6555247dff2e65f2c53e
#
_cell.length_a   1.000
_cell.length_b   1.000
_cell.length_c   1.000
_cell.angle_alpha   90.00
_cell.angle_beta   90.00
_cell.angle_gamma   90.00
#
_symmetry.space_group_name_H-M   'P 1'
#
loop_
_entity.id
_entity.type
_entity.pdbx_description
1 polymer ?
#
loop_
_entity_poly.entity_id
_entity_poly.type
_entity_poly.pdbx_seq_one_letter_code
_entity_poly.pdbx_strand_id
1 'polypeptide(L)'
;GLVFQEATEIFLRLLKGEVIGSKDIRPKVLSRDLFRSDDDWDQAVVAWANLTQHEKERDAIETGADLATLGFQVAPFWKFDPVGVIPFEAPMQSLRLTIGAHDAASQHLANEILPVGVFNLSITPSNQIEETHRRMTQHYCKTPWGAADGTWRRELMPRTALVFIDSDSRKAKAQSEKAIANYWKAVEGTLDPMKVSLAVDNALVGSPEEIVEQMNRRFHPDDRLMLWFDFNNHDSAAIKKSMQLFMEKVAPLVKGHAL
;
A
#
# COMPACT_ATOMS: atom_id res chain seq x y z
N GLY A 1 8.29 4.01 8.06
CA GLY A 1 7.94 2.67 8.52
C GLY A 1 7.33 2.64 9.91
N LEU A 2 8.09 2.90 10.98
CA LEU A 2 7.65 2.69 12.38
C LEU A 2 6.41 3.50 12.78
N VAL A 3 6.35 4.78 12.42
CA VAL A 3 5.17 5.63 12.67
C VAL A 3 3.91 5.05 12.05
N PHE A 4 4.03 4.55 10.80
CA PHE A 4 2.92 3.90 10.11
C PHE A 4 2.51 2.59 10.79
N GLN A 5 3.47 1.80 11.26
CA GLN A 5 3.19 0.56 11.98
C GLN A 5 2.46 0.83 13.29
N GLU A 6 2.87 1.87 14.05
CA GLU A 6 2.19 2.25 15.29
C GLU A 6 0.76 2.74 15.01
N ALA A 7 0.56 3.60 14.01
CA ALA A 7 -0.77 4.03 13.61
C ALA A 7 -1.66 2.85 13.21
N THR A 8 -1.10 1.89 12.47
CA THR A 8 -1.80 0.67 12.06
C THR A 8 -2.20 -0.18 13.27
N GLU A 9 -1.29 -0.39 14.22
CA GLU A 9 -1.57 -1.11 15.47
C GLU A 9 -2.71 -0.46 16.24
N ILE A 10 -2.62 0.84 16.50
CA ILE A 10 -3.64 1.61 17.21
C ILE A 10 -5.00 1.47 16.51
N PHE A 11 -5.04 1.73 15.21
CA PHE A 11 -6.27 1.69 14.42
C PHE A 11 -6.93 0.30 14.43
N LEU A 12 -6.16 -0.75 14.20
CA LEU A 12 -6.70 -2.11 14.14
C LEU A 12 -7.18 -2.61 15.50
N ARG A 13 -6.47 -2.28 16.59
CA ARG A 13 -6.90 -2.65 17.95
C ARG A 13 -8.16 -1.91 18.37
N LEU A 14 -8.27 -0.64 18.03
CA LEU A 14 -9.52 0.13 18.24
C LEU A 14 -10.69 -0.44 17.44
N LEU A 15 -10.49 -0.81 16.16
CA LEU A 15 -11.52 -1.47 15.35
C LEU A 15 -11.93 -2.83 15.92
N LYS A 16 -11.03 -3.54 16.56
CA LYS A 16 -11.31 -4.80 17.26
C LYS A 16 -12.16 -4.61 18.51
N GLY A 17 -12.36 -3.37 18.95
CA GLY A 17 -13.12 -3.03 20.13
C GLY A 17 -12.32 -2.92 21.42
N GLU A 18 -10.98 -2.86 21.31
CA GLU A 18 -10.13 -2.66 22.47
C GLU A 18 -10.20 -1.20 22.96
N VAL A 19 -10.07 -1.00 24.26
CA VAL A 19 -9.82 0.31 24.86
C VAL A 19 -8.34 0.38 25.17
N ILE A 20 -7.62 1.28 24.50
CA ILE A 20 -6.16 1.36 24.56
C ILE A 20 -5.66 2.78 24.80
N GLY A 21 -4.53 2.89 25.49
CA GLY A 21 -3.75 4.11 25.66
C GLY A 21 -2.31 3.93 25.25
N SER A 22 -1.50 4.97 25.35
CA SER A 22 -0.07 4.92 24.94
C SER A 22 0.71 3.80 25.63
N LYS A 23 0.33 3.45 26.86
CA LYS A 23 1.00 2.39 27.64
C LYS A 23 0.76 0.99 27.08
N ASP A 24 -0.26 0.81 26.27
CA ASP A 24 -0.67 -0.49 25.72
C ASP A 24 -0.05 -0.72 24.33
N ILE A 25 0.65 0.28 23.79
CA ILE A 25 1.30 0.21 22.49
C ILE A 25 2.66 -0.47 22.60
N ARG A 26 2.93 -1.40 21.70
CA ARG A 26 4.20 -2.12 21.68
C ARG A 26 5.36 -1.15 21.42
N PRO A 27 6.42 -1.20 22.26
CA PRO A 27 7.64 -0.44 21.99
C PRO A 27 8.18 -0.80 20.60
N LYS A 28 8.65 0.20 19.86
CA LYS A 28 9.34 -0.01 18.59
C LYS A 28 10.84 0.02 18.81
N VAL A 29 11.56 -0.75 18.00
CA VAL A 29 13.03 -0.76 18.04
C VAL A 29 13.52 0.00 16.82
N LEU A 30 14.30 1.04 17.03
CA LEU A 30 15.02 1.74 15.98
C LEU A 30 16.37 1.05 15.81
N SER A 31 16.68 0.62 14.61
CA SER A 31 17.93 -0.07 14.26
C SER A 31 18.46 0.44 12.92
N ARG A 32 19.77 0.29 12.70
CA ARG A 32 20.47 0.79 11.52
C ARG A 32 19.89 0.30 10.20
N ASP A 33 19.44 -0.94 10.13
CA ASP A 33 18.87 -1.58 8.94
C ASP A 33 17.57 -0.94 8.45
N LEU A 34 16.93 -0.08 9.27
CA LEU A 34 15.75 0.70 8.87
C LEU A 34 16.09 1.95 8.04
N PHE A 35 17.38 2.29 7.92
CA PHE A 35 17.84 3.50 7.25
C PHE A 35 18.63 3.18 5.98
N ARG A 36 18.55 4.08 4.99
CA ARG A 36 19.17 3.88 3.68
C ARG A 36 20.68 4.14 3.70
N SER A 37 21.14 5.03 4.57
CA SER A 37 22.55 5.40 4.70
C SER A 37 22.95 5.51 6.17
N ASP A 38 24.27 5.49 6.44
CA ASP A 38 24.81 5.72 7.78
C ASP A 38 24.51 7.15 8.23
N ASP A 39 24.63 8.12 7.34
CA ASP A 39 24.32 9.53 7.65
C ASP A 39 22.87 9.71 8.10
N ASP A 40 21.90 9.05 7.44
CA ASP A 40 20.48 9.10 7.84
C ASP A 40 20.29 8.48 9.23
N TRP A 41 20.98 7.38 9.51
CA TRP A 41 20.97 6.73 10.82
C TRP A 41 21.53 7.63 11.92
N ASP A 42 22.73 8.17 11.71
CA ASP A 42 23.41 9.04 12.68
C ASP A 42 22.57 10.29 12.98
N GLN A 43 22.00 10.93 11.96
CA GLN A 43 21.08 12.04 12.14
C GLN A 43 19.83 11.66 12.94
N ALA A 44 19.24 10.50 12.66
CA ALA A 44 18.07 10.01 13.38
C ALA A 44 18.40 9.73 14.85
N VAL A 45 19.53 9.10 15.14
CA VAL A 45 19.99 8.83 16.51
C VAL A 45 20.23 10.12 17.29
N VAL A 46 20.92 11.08 16.70
CA VAL A 46 21.17 12.40 17.32
C VAL A 46 19.86 13.13 17.58
N ALA A 47 18.97 13.18 16.57
CA ALA A 47 17.68 13.84 16.71
C ALA A 47 16.83 13.18 17.81
N TRP A 48 16.81 11.85 17.87
CA TRP A 48 16.03 11.13 18.86
C TRP A 48 16.61 11.30 20.27
N ALA A 49 17.93 11.19 20.47
CA ALA A 49 18.59 11.42 21.74
C ALA A 49 18.31 12.85 22.28
N ASN A 50 18.34 13.86 21.40
CA ASN A 50 18.04 15.21 21.76
C ASN A 50 16.57 15.46 22.14
N LEU A 51 15.64 14.82 21.41
CA LEU A 51 14.19 14.95 21.66
C LEU A 51 13.72 14.22 22.91
N THR A 52 14.29 13.07 23.21
CA THR A 52 13.82 12.18 24.28
C THR A 52 14.60 12.31 25.56
N GLN A 53 15.71 13.06 25.57
CA GLN A 53 16.63 13.21 26.73
C GLN A 53 17.16 11.86 27.23
N HIS A 54 17.33 10.90 26.35
CA HIS A 54 17.95 9.61 26.67
C HIS A 54 19.46 9.77 26.84
N GLU A 55 19.91 9.98 28.07
CA GLU A 55 21.33 10.21 28.39
C GLU A 55 22.22 9.06 27.92
N LYS A 56 21.79 7.83 28.08
CA LYS A 56 22.59 6.65 27.71
C LYS A 56 22.88 6.57 26.22
N GLU A 57 21.88 6.85 25.40
CA GLU A 57 22.01 6.84 23.94
C GLU A 57 22.85 8.02 23.46
N ARG A 58 22.72 9.18 24.10
CA ARG A 58 23.54 10.35 23.83
C ARG A 58 25.00 10.09 24.19
N ASP A 59 25.27 9.51 25.36
CA ASP A 59 26.62 9.15 25.78
C ASP A 59 27.26 8.14 24.82
N ALA A 60 26.48 7.19 24.29
CA ALA A 60 26.96 6.26 23.27
C ALA A 60 27.37 6.96 21.96
N ILE A 61 26.62 7.97 21.53
CA ILE A 61 26.95 8.79 20.35
C ILE A 61 28.25 9.57 20.60
N GLU A 62 28.36 10.22 21.75
CA GLU A 62 29.52 11.03 22.10
C GLU A 62 30.80 10.20 22.26
N THR A 63 30.67 8.95 22.70
CA THR A 63 31.82 8.02 22.88
C THR A 63 32.22 7.29 21.61
N GLY A 64 31.53 7.51 20.50
CA GLY A 64 31.80 6.82 19.24
C GLY A 64 31.52 5.31 19.29
N ALA A 65 30.61 4.87 20.18
CA ALA A 65 30.16 3.49 20.20
C ALA A 65 29.58 3.09 18.82
N ASP A 66 29.71 1.81 18.48
CA ASP A 66 29.20 1.27 17.21
C ASP A 66 27.67 1.37 17.16
N LEU A 67 27.18 2.45 16.59
CA LEU A 67 25.76 2.73 16.44
C LEU A 67 25.04 1.70 15.56
N ALA A 68 25.76 0.97 14.71
CA ALA A 68 25.17 -0.08 13.88
C ALA A 68 24.63 -1.27 14.72
N THR A 69 25.18 -1.45 15.93
CA THR A 69 24.74 -2.50 16.88
C THR A 69 23.76 -2.01 17.93
N LEU A 70 23.59 -0.69 18.06
CA LEU A 70 22.65 -0.08 18.99
C LEU A 70 21.24 -0.04 18.42
N GLY A 71 20.49 -1.14 18.59
CA GLY A 71 19.05 -1.06 18.52
C GLY A 71 18.52 -0.48 19.83
N PHE A 72 17.71 0.58 19.80
CA PHE A 72 17.11 1.13 21.00
C PHE A 72 15.60 1.24 20.91
N GLN A 73 14.96 1.09 22.07
CA GLN A 73 13.50 1.20 22.14
C GLN A 73 13.07 2.66 22.04
N VAL A 74 12.10 2.91 21.20
CA VAL A 74 11.46 4.22 21.03
C VAL A 74 10.14 4.18 21.78
N ALA A 75 9.90 5.21 22.60
CA ALA A 75 8.58 5.41 23.20
C ALA A 75 7.52 5.57 22.09
N PRO A 76 6.25 5.24 22.38
CA PRO A 76 5.16 5.47 21.43
C PRO A 76 5.18 6.90 20.87
N PHE A 77 4.99 7.02 19.55
CA PHE A 77 4.98 8.32 18.86
C PHE A 77 3.82 9.19 19.29
N TRP A 78 2.69 8.56 19.64
CA TRP A 78 1.51 9.27 20.16
C TRP A 78 1.34 9.05 21.65
N LYS A 79 1.06 10.16 22.37
CA LYS A 79 0.72 10.15 23.80
C LYS A 79 -0.76 10.43 23.95
N PHE A 80 -1.50 9.47 24.46
CA PHE A 80 -2.95 9.59 24.69
C PHE A 80 -3.40 8.70 25.85
N ASP A 81 -4.46 9.16 26.52
CA ASP A 81 -5.14 8.38 27.55
C ASP A 81 -5.98 7.28 26.91
N PRO A 82 -6.42 6.25 27.68
CA PRO A 82 -7.21 5.17 27.11
C PRO A 82 -8.46 5.67 26.39
N VAL A 83 -8.58 5.28 25.12
CA VAL A 83 -9.70 5.59 24.22
C VAL A 83 -10.27 4.33 23.60
N GLY A 84 -11.54 4.37 23.24
CA GLY A 84 -12.24 3.32 22.49
C GLY A 84 -13.03 3.93 21.33
N VAL A 85 -13.54 3.09 20.44
CA VAL A 85 -14.37 3.52 19.29
C VAL A 85 -15.81 3.72 19.72
N ILE A 86 -16.46 4.75 19.23
CA ILE A 86 -17.87 5.07 19.43
C ILE A 86 -18.55 5.16 18.05
N PRO A 87 -19.71 4.52 17.84
CA PRO A 87 -20.45 3.65 18.78
C PRO A 87 -19.83 2.24 18.86
N PHE A 88 -19.90 1.62 20.02
CA PHE A 88 -19.39 0.27 20.26
C PHE A 88 -20.16 -0.81 19.47
N GLU A 89 -21.41 -0.54 19.11
CA GLU A 89 -22.29 -1.45 18.38
C GLU A 89 -22.24 -1.24 16.86
N ALA A 90 -21.24 -0.54 16.33
CA ALA A 90 -21.13 -0.35 14.90
C ALA A 90 -21.07 -1.70 14.16
N PRO A 91 -21.89 -1.91 13.10
CA PRO A 91 -21.94 -3.17 12.37
C PRO A 91 -20.66 -3.36 11.54
N MET A 92 -19.73 -4.16 12.05
CA MET A 92 -18.45 -4.44 11.40
C MET A 92 -18.52 -5.59 10.37
N GLN A 93 -19.68 -6.27 10.26
CA GLN A 93 -19.84 -7.50 9.44
C GLN A 93 -19.56 -7.28 7.95
N SER A 94 -19.72 -6.06 7.45
CA SER A 94 -19.48 -5.74 6.04
C SER A 94 -18.05 -5.22 5.77
N LEU A 95 -17.25 -4.99 6.80
CA LEU A 95 -15.91 -4.41 6.64
C LEU A 95 -14.91 -5.45 6.17
N ARG A 96 -14.13 -5.07 5.17
CA ARG A 96 -12.88 -5.72 4.77
C ARG A 96 -11.76 -4.68 4.84
N LEU A 97 -10.67 -5.06 5.45
CA LEU A 97 -9.52 -4.19 5.65
C LEU A 97 -8.44 -4.50 4.62
N THR A 98 -7.78 -3.46 4.14
CA THR A 98 -6.67 -3.57 3.20
C THR A 98 -5.61 -2.54 3.55
N ILE A 99 -4.35 -2.95 3.59
CA ILE A 99 -3.21 -2.07 3.88
C ILE A 99 -2.44 -1.75 2.60
N GLY A 100 -2.06 -0.48 2.44
CA GLY A 100 -1.24 -0.01 1.30
C GLY A 100 0.26 -0.13 1.53
N ALA A 101 0.71 -0.88 2.54
CA ALA A 101 2.13 -1.07 2.82
C ALA A 101 2.73 -2.20 1.99
N HIS A 102 3.90 -1.94 1.41
CA HIS A 102 4.65 -2.94 0.63
C HIS A 102 5.70 -3.69 1.44
N ASP A 103 6.05 -3.21 2.63
CA ASP A 103 7.00 -3.88 3.51
C ASP A 103 6.36 -5.04 4.29
N ALA A 104 7.11 -6.13 4.43
CA ALA A 104 6.64 -7.34 5.08
C ALA A 104 6.28 -7.12 6.55
N ALA A 105 7.03 -6.30 7.27
CA ALA A 105 6.84 -6.07 8.70
C ALA A 105 5.47 -5.43 9.00
N SER A 106 5.08 -4.41 8.21
CA SER A 106 3.77 -3.76 8.34
C SER A 106 2.61 -4.72 8.01
N GLN A 107 2.78 -5.57 6.98
CA GLN A 107 1.78 -6.57 6.60
C GLN A 107 1.61 -7.65 7.68
N HIS A 108 2.72 -8.12 8.27
CA HIS A 108 2.70 -9.09 9.37
C HIS A 108 2.04 -8.50 10.61
N LEU A 109 2.49 -7.31 11.05
CA LEU A 109 1.91 -6.60 12.19
C LEU A 109 0.39 -6.45 12.09
N ALA A 110 -0.10 -6.03 10.92
CA ALA A 110 -1.53 -5.88 10.69
C ALA A 110 -2.26 -7.23 10.84
N ASN A 111 -1.70 -8.30 10.30
CA ASN A 111 -2.29 -9.64 10.32
C ASN A 111 -2.10 -10.41 11.64
N GLU A 112 -1.27 -9.95 12.55
CA GLU A 112 -1.28 -10.40 13.95
C GLU A 112 -2.51 -9.92 14.73
N ILE A 113 -3.15 -8.84 14.26
CA ILE A 113 -4.27 -8.19 14.96
C ILE A 113 -5.60 -8.57 14.31
N LEU A 114 -5.76 -8.33 13.01
CA LEU A 114 -6.98 -8.59 12.23
C LEU A 114 -6.63 -9.09 10.82
N PRO A 115 -7.58 -9.76 10.12
CA PRO A 115 -7.37 -10.17 8.73
C PRO A 115 -7.35 -8.95 7.80
N VAL A 116 -6.16 -8.59 7.33
CA VAL A 116 -5.92 -7.42 6.48
C VAL A 116 -5.32 -7.85 5.15
N GLY A 117 -6.00 -7.53 4.05
CA GLY A 117 -5.49 -7.70 2.69
C GLY A 117 -4.38 -6.70 2.36
N VAL A 118 -3.79 -6.83 1.16
CA VAL A 118 -2.69 -5.96 0.71
C VAL A 118 -3.09 -5.24 -0.58
N PHE A 119 -3.06 -3.93 -0.57
CA PHE A 119 -3.34 -3.12 -1.75
C PHE A 119 -2.07 -2.87 -2.58
N ASN A 120 -2.14 -3.18 -3.87
CA ASN A 120 -1.03 -2.96 -4.80
C ASN A 120 -1.33 -1.79 -5.72
N LEU A 121 -0.44 -0.80 -5.69
CA LEU A 121 -0.50 0.36 -6.58
C LEU A 121 -0.12 -0.04 -8.02
N SER A 122 -0.47 0.81 -8.98
CA SER A 122 -0.12 0.64 -10.40
C SER A 122 1.40 0.56 -10.66
N ILE A 123 2.20 1.05 -9.72
CA ILE A 123 3.67 1.00 -9.77
C ILE A 123 4.26 -0.29 -9.21
N THR A 124 3.44 -1.19 -8.63
CA THR A 124 3.96 -2.41 -7.98
C THR A 124 4.32 -3.45 -9.05
N PRO A 125 5.58 -3.90 -9.12
CA PRO A 125 6.00 -4.91 -10.08
C PRO A 125 5.31 -6.26 -9.84
N SER A 126 5.05 -7.02 -10.90
CA SER A 126 4.35 -8.31 -10.82
C SER A 126 5.08 -9.34 -9.96
N ASN A 127 6.42 -9.38 -9.97
CA ASN A 127 7.19 -10.26 -9.10
C ASN A 127 6.99 -9.95 -7.62
N GLN A 128 6.89 -8.68 -7.24
CA GLN A 128 6.61 -8.26 -5.86
C GLN A 128 5.18 -8.65 -5.44
N ILE A 129 4.22 -8.62 -6.37
CA ILE A 129 2.86 -9.08 -6.12
C ILE A 129 2.84 -10.59 -5.85
N GLU A 130 3.55 -11.39 -6.64
CA GLU A 130 3.66 -12.84 -6.43
C GLU A 130 4.37 -13.18 -5.12
N GLU A 131 5.40 -12.44 -4.77
CA GLU A 131 6.08 -12.61 -3.49
C GLU A 131 5.16 -12.27 -2.30
N THR A 132 4.38 -11.20 -2.40
CA THR A 132 3.39 -10.82 -1.41
C THR A 132 2.32 -11.91 -1.27
N HIS A 133 1.81 -12.45 -2.39
CA HIS A 133 0.85 -13.56 -2.37
C HIS A 133 1.40 -14.78 -1.62
N ARG A 134 2.61 -15.21 -1.94
CA ARG A 134 3.29 -16.34 -1.27
C ARG A 134 3.46 -16.09 0.23
N ARG A 135 3.91 -14.89 0.62
CA ARG A 135 4.10 -14.52 2.03
C ARG A 135 2.76 -14.50 2.78
N MET A 136 1.73 -13.90 2.23
CA MET A 136 0.43 -13.78 2.88
C MET A 136 -0.32 -15.10 2.98
N THR A 137 -0.04 -16.07 2.13
CA THR A 137 -0.53 -17.45 2.29
C THR A 137 -0.14 -18.06 3.65
N GLN A 138 0.99 -17.66 4.20
CA GLN A 138 1.51 -18.15 5.49
C GLN A 138 1.12 -17.25 6.67
N HIS A 139 1.06 -15.94 6.46
CA HIS A 139 0.98 -14.93 7.52
C HIS A 139 -0.37 -14.21 7.61
N TYR A 140 -1.35 -14.56 6.76
CA TYR A 140 -2.69 -13.98 6.87
C TYR A 140 -3.35 -14.40 8.18
N CYS A 141 -4.04 -13.45 8.83
CA CYS A 141 -4.77 -13.71 10.07
C CYS A 141 -5.89 -14.73 9.82
N LYS A 142 -5.85 -15.85 10.54
CA LYS A 142 -6.82 -16.95 10.41
C LYS A 142 -8.09 -16.75 11.24
N THR A 143 -8.12 -15.74 12.10
CA THR A 143 -9.29 -15.40 12.92
C THR A 143 -10.27 -14.60 12.07
N PRO A 144 -11.50 -15.06 11.85
CA PRO A 144 -12.51 -14.29 11.13
C PRO A 144 -12.79 -12.94 11.81
N TRP A 145 -12.98 -11.91 11.00
CA TRP A 145 -13.39 -10.59 11.48
C TRP A 145 -14.07 -9.79 10.36
N GLY A 146 -15.16 -9.11 10.68
CA GLY A 146 -15.93 -8.37 9.68
C GLY A 146 -16.42 -9.30 8.57
N ALA A 147 -16.22 -8.94 7.31
CA ALA A 147 -16.52 -9.76 6.15
C ALA A 147 -15.38 -10.73 5.75
N ALA A 148 -14.30 -10.78 6.51
CA ALA A 148 -13.17 -11.67 6.27
C ALA A 148 -13.36 -12.98 7.06
N ASP A 149 -13.26 -14.13 6.38
CA ASP A 149 -13.43 -15.47 6.95
C ASP A 149 -12.12 -16.10 7.48
N GLY A 150 -11.03 -15.33 7.50
CA GLY A 150 -9.71 -15.82 7.94
C GLY A 150 -8.99 -16.67 6.89
N THR A 151 -9.48 -16.74 5.65
CA THR A 151 -8.84 -17.47 4.57
C THR A 151 -8.19 -16.51 3.59
N TRP A 152 -6.89 -16.69 3.36
CA TRP A 152 -6.20 -15.92 2.33
C TRP A 152 -6.63 -16.32 0.93
N ARG A 153 -6.99 -15.33 0.13
CA ARG A 153 -7.28 -15.49 -1.29
C ARG A 153 -6.62 -14.38 -2.07
N ARG A 154 -6.29 -14.62 -3.33
CA ARG A 154 -5.65 -13.65 -4.20
C ARG A 154 -6.48 -12.38 -4.39
N GLU A 155 -7.79 -12.49 -4.36
CA GLU A 155 -8.71 -11.33 -4.41
C GLU A 155 -8.55 -10.34 -3.24
N LEU A 156 -7.94 -10.77 -2.11
CA LEU A 156 -7.62 -9.91 -0.97
C LEU A 156 -6.38 -9.04 -1.20
N MET A 157 -5.83 -9.15 -2.40
CA MET A 157 -4.66 -8.42 -2.85
C MET A 157 -5.01 -7.59 -4.11
N PRO A 158 -5.98 -6.65 -4.00
CA PRO A 158 -6.38 -5.85 -5.15
C PRO A 158 -5.22 -5.06 -5.71
N ARG A 159 -5.18 -4.93 -7.04
CA ARG A 159 -4.15 -4.17 -7.75
C ARG A 159 -4.76 -3.13 -8.67
N THR A 160 -4.15 -1.95 -8.69
CA THR A 160 -4.57 -0.86 -9.57
C THR A 160 -3.91 -1.03 -10.93
N ALA A 161 -4.70 -0.81 -12.00
CA ALA A 161 -4.20 -0.66 -13.35
C ALA A 161 -4.78 0.60 -14.00
N LEU A 162 -3.92 1.41 -14.62
CA LEU A 162 -4.35 2.54 -15.43
C LEU A 162 -4.89 2.01 -16.77
N VAL A 163 -5.97 2.59 -17.27
CA VAL A 163 -6.61 2.15 -18.52
C VAL A 163 -6.77 3.32 -19.48
N PHE A 164 -6.16 3.17 -20.65
CA PHE A 164 -6.31 4.09 -21.78
C PHE A 164 -6.82 3.29 -22.99
N ILE A 165 -8.11 3.39 -23.27
CA ILE A 165 -8.78 2.59 -24.28
C ILE A 165 -9.52 3.48 -25.29
N ASP A 166 -9.32 3.21 -26.57
CA ASP A 166 -10.10 3.76 -27.69
C ASP A 166 -10.22 2.70 -28.79
N SER A 167 -11.21 2.78 -29.65
CA SER A 167 -11.32 1.92 -30.84
C SER A 167 -10.14 2.07 -31.81
N ASP A 168 -9.44 3.20 -31.79
CA ASP A 168 -8.17 3.45 -32.48
C ASP A 168 -7.03 3.41 -31.47
N SER A 169 -6.18 2.38 -31.55
CA SER A 169 -5.02 2.18 -30.68
C SER A 169 -4.06 3.39 -30.62
N ARG A 170 -3.91 4.13 -31.74
CA ARG A 170 -3.09 5.34 -31.78
C ARG A 170 -3.67 6.45 -30.91
N LYS A 171 -5.00 6.58 -30.85
CA LYS A 171 -5.67 7.55 -29.96
C LYS A 171 -5.50 7.17 -28.49
N ALA A 172 -5.66 5.89 -28.17
CA ALA A 172 -5.40 5.39 -26.80
C ALA A 172 -3.97 5.69 -26.36
N LYS A 173 -2.99 5.46 -27.23
CA LYS A 173 -1.58 5.76 -26.96
C LYS A 173 -1.35 7.27 -26.75
N ALA A 174 -1.88 8.12 -27.62
CA ALA A 174 -1.76 9.57 -27.48
C ALA A 174 -2.41 10.09 -26.18
N GLN A 175 -3.56 9.52 -25.77
CA GLN A 175 -4.20 9.84 -24.49
C GLN A 175 -3.30 9.44 -23.29
N SER A 176 -2.71 8.26 -23.33
CA SER A 176 -1.77 7.79 -22.31
C SER A 176 -0.57 8.72 -22.21
N GLU A 177 0.10 9.03 -23.32
CA GLU A 177 1.25 9.93 -23.34
C GLU A 177 0.93 11.32 -22.77
N LYS A 178 -0.24 11.88 -23.14
CA LYS A 178 -0.71 13.17 -22.61
C LYS A 178 -0.97 13.10 -21.10
N ALA A 179 -1.67 12.07 -20.64
CA ALA A 179 -2.00 11.92 -19.22
C ALA A 179 -0.74 11.78 -18.36
N ILE A 180 0.23 11.02 -18.84
CA ILE A 180 1.52 10.80 -18.18
C ILE A 180 2.34 12.10 -18.14
N ALA A 181 2.40 12.84 -19.25
CA ALA A 181 3.07 14.13 -19.28
C ALA A 181 2.45 15.14 -18.31
N ASN A 182 1.12 15.16 -18.19
CA ASN A 182 0.39 16.00 -17.23
C ASN A 182 0.71 15.58 -15.78
N TYR A 183 0.71 14.27 -15.50
CA TYR A 183 1.05 13.77 -14.18
C TYR A 183 2.49 14.09 -13.81
N TRP A 184 3.43 13.85 -14.74
CA TRP A 184 4.83 14.18 -14.53
C TRP A 184 5.02 15.66 -14.18
N LYS A 185 4.39 16.54 -14.94
CA LYS A 185 4.44 17.98 -14.66
C LYS A 185 3.88 18.36 -13.29
N ALA A 186 2.81 17.67 -12.85
CA ALA A 186 2.19 17.93 -11.54
C ALA A 186 3.02 17.46 -10.35
N VAL A 187 3.87 16.44 -10.52
CA VAL A 187 4.67 15.82 -9.44
C VAL A 187 6.17 16.06 -9.58
N GLU A 188 6.57 16.88 -10.53
CA GLU A 188 7.97 17.22 -10.77
C GLU A 188 8.65 17.71 -9.49
N GLY A 189 9.78 17.12 -9.16
CA GLY A 189 10.54 17.39 -7.92
C GLY A 189 9.98 16.73 -6.65
N THR A 190 8.86 16.02 -6.70
CA THR A 190 8.25 15.36 -5.54
C THR A 190 8.28 13.84 -5.60
N LEU A 191 8.28 13.26 -6.79
CA LEU A 191 8.32 11.81 -7.00
C LEU A 191 9.57 11.39 -7.78
N ASP A 192 10.01 10.16 -7.49
CA ASP A 192 11.05 9.47 -8.23
C ASP A 192 10.57 9.19 -9.67
N PRO A 193 11.30 9.65 -10.71
CA PRO A 193 10.98 9.40 -12.12
C PRO A 193 10.76 7.93 -12.45
N MET A 194 11.50 7.03 -11.82
CA MET A 194 11.38 5.60 -12.04
C MET A 194 10.01 5.06 -11.63
N LYS A 195 9.40 5.59 -10.57
CA LYS A 195 8.06 5.20 -10.14
C LYS A 195 6.99 5.62 -11.14
N VAL A 196 7.16 6.77 -11.78
CA VAL A 196 6.25 7.23 -12.84
C VAL A 196 6.38 6.31 -14.06
N SER A 197 7.60 5.98 -14.48
CA SER A 197 7.83 5.04 -15.59
C SER A 197 7.16 3.68 -15.33
N LEU A 198 7.31 3.12 -14.14
CA LEU A 198 6.67 1.85 -13.78
C LEU A 198 5.13 1.90 -13.86
N ALA A 199 4.52 3.01 -13.49
CA ALA A 199 3.06 3.17 -13.61
C ALA A 199 2.62 3.16 -15.09
N VAL A 200 3.42 3.76 -15.96
CA VAL A 200 3.21 3.78 -17.42
C VAL A 200 3.35 2.39 -18.01
N ASP A 201 4.44 1.69 -17.69
CA ASP A 201 4.73 0.35 -18.20
C ASP A 201 3.66 -0.66 -17.75
N ASN A 202 3.05 -0.42 -16.59
CA ASN A 202 1.96 -1.22 -16.07
C ASN A 202 0.57 -0.81 -16.59
N ALA A 203 0.43 0.28 -17.31
CA ALA A 203 -0.85 0.69 -17.88
C ALA A 203 -1.36 -0.30 -18.95
N LEU A 204 -2.68 -0.37 -19.08
CA LEU A 204 -3.38 -1.02 -20.17
C LEU A 204 -3.66 0.03 -21.24
N VAL A 205 -3.08 -0.11 -22.42
CA VAL A 205 -3.16 0.91 -23.47
C VAL A 205 -3.45 0.25 -24.82
N GLY A 206 -4.51 0.67 -25.50
CA GLY A 206 -4.78 0.17 -26.86
C GLY A 206 -6.25 0.07 -27.24
N SER A 207 -6.53 -0.70 -28.30
CA SER A 207 -7.88 -1.10 -28.69
C SER A 207 -8.47 -2.11 -27.70
N PRO A 208 -9.79 -2.37 -27.74
CA PRO A 208 -10.40 -3.40 -26.91
C PRO A 208 -9.71 -4.76 -27.01
N GLU A 209 -9.34 -5.20 -28.21
CA GLU A 209 -8.66 -6.49 -28.46
C GLU A 209 -7.27 -6.53 -27.83
N GLU A 210 -6.50 -5.44 -27.97
CA GLU A 210 -5.18 -5.31 -27.37
C GLU A 210 -5.26 -5.28 -25.84
N ILE A 211 -6.28 -4.64 -25.27
CA ILE A 211 -6.50 -4.64 -23.82
C ILE A 211 -6.83 -6.05 -23.31
N VAL A 212 -7.71 -6.80 -23.99
CA VAL A 212 -8.01 -8.20 -23.65
C VAL A 212 -6.74 -9.06 -23.65
N GLU A 213 -5.91 -8.93 -24.67
CA GLU A 213 -4.63 -9.66 -24.77
C GLU A 213 -3.70 -9.29 -23.60
N GLN A 214 -3.54 -7.99 -23.33
CA GLN A 214 -2.72 -7.50 -22.22
C GLN A 214 -3.22 -8.03 -20.88
N MET A 215 -4.54 -8.00 -20.63
CA MET A 215 -5.12 -8.49 -19.39
C MET A 215 -4.87 -9.99 -19.20
N ASN A 216 -5.18 -10.80 -20.20
CA ASN A 216 -5.02 -12.24 -20.14
C ASN A 216 -3.54 -12.70 -20.00
N ARG A 217 -2.60 -11.91 -20.50
CA ARG A 217 -1.17 -12.19 -20.40
C ARG A 217 -0.55 -11.75 -19.07
N ARG A 218 -1.02 -10.64 -18.48
CA ARG A 218 -0.35 -9.94 -17.39
C ARG A 218 -0.95 -10.19 -16.02
N PHE A 219 -2.23 -10.57 -15.95
CA PHE A 219 -2.93 -10.74 -14.69
C PHE A 219 -3.34 -12.19 -14.47
N HIS A 220 -3.27 -12.59 -13.21
CA HIS A 220 -3.82 -13.89 -12.82
C HIS A 220 -5.37 -13.83 -12.85
N PRO A 221 -6.07 -14.91 -13.27
CA PRO A 221 -7.54 -14.91 -13.32
C PRO A 221 -8.24 -14.54 -12.01
N ASP A 222 -7.62 -14.84 -10.86
CA ASP A 222 -8.15 -14.51 -9.53
C ASP A 222 -7.68 -13.14 -9.01
N ASP A 223 -6.97 -12.34 -9.81
CA ASP A 223 -6.62 -10.98 -9.42
C ASP A 223 -7.87 -10.11 -9.35
N ARG A 224 -8.04 -9.38 -8.26
CA ARG A 224 -9.03 -8.31 -8.17
C ARG A 224 -8.43 -7.03 -8.71
N LEU A 225 -8.99 -6.51 -9.80
CA LEU A 225 -8.47 -5.32 -10.46
C LEU A 225 -9.28 -4.08 -10.06
N MET A 226 -8.57 -3.00 -9.76
CA MET A 226 -9.11 -1.65 -9.66
C MET A 226 -8.67 -0.87 -10.89
N LEU A 227 -9.57 -0.72 -11.85
CA LEU A 227 -9.28 -0.07 -13.12
C LEU A 227 -9.47 1.44 -13.00
N TRP A 228 -8.43 2.19 -13.30
CA TRP A 228 -8.43 3.64 -13.18
C TRP A 228 -8.44 4.29 -14.57
N PHE A 229 -9.59 4.83 -14.96
CA PHE A 229 -9.83 5.46 -16.27
C PHE A 229 -9.55 6.95 -16.30
N ASP A 230 -9.60 7.64 -15.14
CA ASP A 230 -9.26 9.06 -15.03
C ASP A 230 -7.86 9.23 -14.44
N PHE A 231 -6.88 9.36 -15.30
CA PHE A 231 -5.52 9.63 -14.87
C PHE A 231 -5.02 10.95 -15.48
N ASN A 232 -5.16 12.05 -14.72
CA ASN A 232 -4.72 13.41 -15.08
C ASN A 232 -5.26 14.01 -16.38
N ASN A 233 -6.37 13.51 -16.91
CA ASN A 233 -7.05 14.09 -18.08
C ASN A 233 -8.28 14.91 -17.69
N HIS A 234 -9.00 14.53 -16.64
CA HIS A 234 -10.18 15.20 -16.06
C HIS A 234 -11.28 15.53 -17.09
N ASP A 235 -11.38 14.72 -18.16
CA ASP A 235 -12.41 14.82 -19.18
C ASP A 235 -13.51 13.78 -18.93
N SER A 236 -14.57 14.17 -18.23
CA SER A 236 -15.65 13.28 -17.85
C SER A 236 -16.35 12.60 -19.03
N ALA A 237 -16.44 13.25 -20.19
CA ALA A 237 -17.07 12.66 -21.38
C ALA A 237 -16.18 11.56 -21.98
N ALA A 238 -14.89 11.82 -22.11
CA ALA A 238 -13.92 10.83 -22.58
C ALA A 238 -13.81 9.65 -21.61
N ILE A 239 -13.80 9.89 -20.29
CA ILE A 239 -13.75 8.84 -19.26
C ILE A 239 -14.97 7.93 -19.36
N LYS A 240 -16.19 8.49 -19.41
CA LYS A 240 -17.42 7.71 -19.55
C LYS A 240 -17.41 6.85 -20.83
N LYS A 241 -16.96 7.40 -21.94
CA LYS A 241 -16.83 6.68 -23.22
C LYS A 241 -15.83 5.51 -23.08
N SER A 242 -14.68 5.74 -22.46
CA SER A 242 -13.66 4.70 -22.23
C SER A 242 -14.19 3.59 -21.31
N MET A 243 -14.86 3.95 -20.22
CA MET A 243 -15.49 2.97 -19.31
C MET A 243 -16.57 2.16 -20.05
N GLN A 244 -17.43 2.81 -20.82
CA GLN A 244 -18.48 2.13 -21.60
C GLN A 244 -17.85 1.17 -22.63
N LEU A 245 -16.86 1.63 -23.39
CA LEU A 245 -16.16 0.79 -24.36
C LEU A 245 -15.51 -0.43 -23.70
N PHE A 246 -14.89 -0.25 -22.53
CA PHE A 246 -14.31 -1.33 -21.76
C PHE A 246 -15.38 -2.34 -21.32
N MET A 247 -16.47 -1.88 -20.73
CA MET A 247 -17.55 -2.75 -20.25
C MET A 247 -18.24 -3.53 -21.36
N GLU A 248 -18.40 -2.92 -22.54
CA GLU A 248 -19.08 -3.56 -23.69
C GLU A 248 -18.17 -4.51 -24.47
N LYS A 249 -16.87 -4.20 -24.59
CA LYS A 249 -15.97 -4.89 -25.54
C LYS A 249 -14.84 -5.67 -24.88
N VAL A 250 -14.44 -5.33 -23.65
CA VAL A 250 -13.33 -6.00 -22.95
C VAL A 250 -13.84 -6.91 -21.84
N ALA A 251 -14.65 -6.38 -20.94
CA ALA A 251 -15.12 -7.12 -19.76
C ALA A 251 -15.73 -8.50 -20.07
N PRO A 252 -16.56 -8.68 -21.13
CA PRO A 252 -17.12 -10.00 -21.46
C PRO A 252 -16.09 -11.02 -21.95
N LEU A 253 -14.89 -10.57 -22.39
CA LEU A 253 -13.88 -11.42 -23.02
C LEU A 253 -12.72 -11.75 -22.08
N VAL A 254 -12.64 -11.09 -20.93
CA VAL A 254 -11.59 -11.33 -19.94
C VAL A 254 -12.01 -12.45 -19.00
N LYS A 255 -11.19 -13.49 -18.92
CA LYS A 255 -11.49 -14.69 -18.13
C LYS A 255 -11.17 -14.45 -16.64
N GLY A 256 -12.17 -14.73 -15.77
CA GLY A 256 -11.95 -14.96 -14.35
C GLY A 256 -11.79 -13.72 -13.46
N HIS A 257 -11.66 -12.52 -14.02
CA HIS A 257 -11.55 -11.32 -13.18
C HIS A 257 -12.94 -10.93 -12.66
N ALA A 258 -13.15 -11.08 -11.36
CA ALA A 258 -14.31 -10.50 -10.71
C ALA A 258 -14.19 -8.96 -10.80
N LEU A 259 -15.03 -8.36 -11.62
CA LEU A 259 -15.22 -6.92 -11.74
C LEU A 259 -16.14 -6.44 -10.62
#